data_5db9660db68baa028283dbb651161320
#
_entry.id   5db9660db68baa028283dbb651161320
#
_cell.length_a   1.000
_cell.length_b   1.000
_cell.length_c   1.000
_cell.angle_alpha   90.00
_cell.angle_beta   90.00
_cell.angle_gamma   90.00
#
_symmetry.space_group_name_H-M   'P 1'
#
loop_
_entity.id
_entity.type
_entity.pdbx_description
1 polymer ?
#
loop_
_entity_poly.entity_id
_entity_poly.type
_entity_poly.pdbx_seq_one_letter_code
_entity_poly.pdbx_strand_id
1 'polypeptide(L)'
;VSAPIRQHVSETLEAADIATDAAKPVAKAAAAKPKRIGPEQLTGAQSVIRSLEELGVEVIFGIPGGAVLPVYDPLFDSKKLRHVLVRHEQGAGHAASGYAHATGKVGVCMATSGPGATNLVTPLADAQMDSIPVVAVTGQVGRSLIGTDAFQEADISGITMPITKHNFLVRSGNEIPQVLAEAFHIASSGRPGVVLVDIPKDVLQGPCTFSWPPRMDLPGYKPNTKPHSRQIREAAKLIAAARKPVLYVGGGVIRGDATQQLHELAELTGIPVVTTLMARGAFPDSHPQHMGMPGMHGTVAAVAALQRSDLLIALGTRFDDRVTGKLDTFAPEAKVIHADIDPAEIGKNRHADVPIVGDVKAVIIELLELLRQDGIPGKLDMTGWWAYLNEVQSTYPLSYGPQSDGSLGPEYVIEKLGQLAGPDALYVAGVGQHQMWAAQFISYEKPRTWLNSGGLGTMGYAIPAAMGAKMARPDAEVWAIDGDGCFQMTNQELATCAIEGVPIKVALINNGNLGMVRQWQTLFYQERYSQTDLATHSHRIPDFVKLAEALGCVGLRCEREEDVEDVINQARAINDRPVVIDFIVGADAQVWPMVAAGTSNDEIQAARGIRPLFDDESEGHA
;
A
#
# COMPACT_ATOMS: atom_id res chain seq x y z
N VAL A 1 -31.90 8.86 -40.80
CA VAL A 1 -31.79 7.89 -41.89
C VAL A 1 -30.87 6.78 -41.42
N SER A 2 -31.49 5.63 -41.28
CA SER A 2 -31.01 4.36 -40.76
C SER A 2 -29.93 3.68 -41.62
N ALA A 3 -29.15 2.89 -40.96
CA ALA A 3 -28.72 1.50 -41.20
C ALA A 3 -27.21 1.28 -41.42
N PRO A 4 -26.72 0.03 -41.28
CA PRO A 4 -27.16 -1.10 -40.48
C PRO A 4 -26.04 -1.83 -39.71
N ILE A 5 -26.48 -2.62 -38.73
CA ILE A 5 -25.83 -3.74 -38.05
C ILE A 5 -25.13 -4.69 -39.04
N ARG A 6 -23.92 -5.11 -38.74
CA ARG A 6 -23.37 -6.37 -39.25
C ARG A 6 -23.14 -7.37 -38.13
N GLN A 7 -23.93 -8.44 -38.18
CA GLN A 7 -23.70 -9.74 -37.54
C GLN A 7 -22.62 -10.53 -38.28
N HIS A 8 -22.08 -11.48 -37.55
CA HIS A 8 -21.24 -12.65 -37.90
C HIS A 8 -19.73 -12.42 -37.64
N VAL A 9 -19.08 -13.32 -36.94
CA VAL A 9 -19.00 -14.78 -37.15
C VAL A 9 -18.70 -15.48 -35.82
N SER A 10 -19.46 -16.55 -35.55
CA SER A 10 -19.10 -17.60 -34.60
C SER A 10 -18.00 -18.47 -35.21
N GLU A 11 -16.85 -18.53 -34.60
CA GLU A 11 -15.90 -19.63 -34.81
C GLU A 11 -15.64 -20.34 -33.51
N THR A 12 -15.95 -21.60 -33.51
CA THR A 12 -15.67 -22.62 -32.51
C THR A 12 -14.16 -22.69 -32.24
N LEU A 13 -13.74 -22.34 -31.03
CA LEU A 13 -12.41 -22.68 -30.53
C LEU A 13 -12.51 -24.00 -29.77
N GLU A 14 -11.87 -25.02 -30.33
CA GLU A 14 -11.61 -26.30 -29.70
C GLU A 14 -10.87 -26.11 -28.38
N ALA A 15 -11.33 -26.83 -27.36
CA ALA A 15 -10.68 -26.91 -26.07
C ALA A 15 -9.27 -27.50 -26.22
N ALA A 16 -8.25 -26.67 -26.06
CA ALA A 16 -6.89 -27.14 -25.85
C ALA A 16 -6.73 -27.50 -24.37
N ASP A 17 -6.46 -28.78 -24.10
CA ASP A 17 -6.05 -29.31 -22.81
C ASP A 17 -4.82 -28.54 -22.30
N ILE A 18 -5.00 -27.59 -21.43
CA ILE A 18 -3.91 -27.00 -20.64
C ILE A 18 -3.68 -27.94 -19.46
N ALA A 19 -2.68 -28.81 -19.60
CA ALA A 19 -2.16 -29.59 -18.50
C ALA A 19 -1.73 -28.65 -17.37
N THR A 20 -2.47 -28.70 -16.26
CA THR A 20 -2.12 -28.01 -15.01
C THR A 20 -0.85 -28.68 -14.46
N ASP A 21 0.28 -28.05 -14.72
CA ASP A 21 1.51 -28.35 -13.99
C ASP A 21 1.34 -27.83 -12.56
N ALA A 22 0.84 -28.71 -11.69
CA ALA A 22 0.67 -28.42 -10.27
C ALA A 22 2.05 -28.16 -9.67
N ALA A 23 2.41 -26.89 -9.50
CA ALA A 23 3.60 -26.48 -8.78
C ALA A 23 3.57 -27.16 -7.40
N LYS A 24 4.50 -28.09 -7.17
CA LYS A 24 4.71 -28.72 -5.87
C LYS A 24 4.89 -27.62 -4.82
N PRO A 25 4.24 -27.74 -3.65
CA PRO A 25 4.41 -26.74 -2.60
C PRO A 25 5.89 -26.67 -2.26
N VAL A 26 6.48 -25.48 -2.41
CA VAL A 26 7.83 -25.20 -1.91
C VAL A 26 7.75 -25.37 -0.40
N ALA A 27 8.27 -26.49 0.09
CA ALA A 27 8.39 -26.75 1.50
C ALA A 27 9.13 -25.55 2.12
N LYS A 28 8.50 -24.85 3.07
CA LYS A 28 9.19 -23.87 3.89
C LYS A 28 10.44 -24.56 4.43
N ALA A 29 11.61 -24.19 3.92
CA ALA A 29 12.88 -24.63 4.49
C ALA A 29 12.80 -24.24 5.98
N ALA A 30 12.88 -25.24 6.86
CA ALA A 30 12.92 -25.00 8.31
C ALA A 30 14.05 -24.00 8.54
N ALA A 31 13.73 -22.83 9.09
CA ALA A 31 14.70 -21.78 9.32
C ALA A 31 15.87 -22.38 10.10
N ALA A 32 17.04 -22.40 9.49
CA ALA A 32 18.24 -22.92 10.12
C ALA A 32 18.41 -22.16 11.44
N LYS A 33 18.65 -22.89 12.53
CA LYS A 33 18.88 -22.25 13.84
C LYS A 33 19.98 -21.21 13.66
N PRO A 34 19.79 -19.96 14.14
CA PRO A 34 20.78 -18.91 13.96
C PRO A 34 22.12 -19.36 14.54
N LYS A 35 23.19 -19.15 13.76
CA LYS A 35 24.55 -19.49 14.16
C LYS A 35 24.88 -18.68 15.42
N ARG A 36 25.25 -19.35 16.51
CA ARG A 36 25.67 -18.64 17.73
C ARG A 36 27.03 -18.01 17.49
N ILE A 37 27.10 -16.68 17.72
CA ILE A 37 28.35 -15.91 17.77
C ILE A 37 28.64 -15.65 19.22
N GLY A 38 29.81 -16.08 19.68
CA GLY A 38 30.28 -15.88 21.04
C GLY A 38 30.66 -14.43 21.31
N PRO A 39 31.03 -14.09 22.60
CA PRO A 39 31.40 -12.74 22.95
C PRO A 39 32.57 -12.21 22.10
N GLU A 40 32.36 -11.09 21.43
CA GLU A 40 33.35 -10.39 20.61
C GLU A 40 33.43 -8.93 21.09
N GLN A 41 34.63 -8.37 21.20
CA GLN A 41 34.82 -6.97 21.60
C GLN A 41 34.74 -6.11 20.34
N LEU A 42 33.76 -5.25 20.30
CA LEU A 42 33.46 -4.34 19.18
C LEU A 42 33.27 -2.91 19.73
N THR A 43 33.13 -1.96 18.81
CA THR A 43 32.48 -0.68 19.11
C THR A 43 30.95 -0.80 18.98
N GLY A 44 30.21 0.13 19.59
CA GLY A 44 28.76 0.19 19.39
C GLY A 44 28.37 0.28 17.90
N ALA A 45 29.13 1.06 17.11
CA ALA A 45 28.92 1.17 15.67
C ALA A 45 29.10 -0.15 14.91
N GLN A 46 30.16 -0.89 15.22
CA GLN A 46 30.38 -2.22 14.66
C GLN A 46 29.28 -3.20 15.09
N SER A 47 28.78 -3.06 16.32
CA SER A 47 27.65 -3.86 16.81
C SER A 47 26.35 -3.58 16.05
N VAL A 48 26.08 -2.31 15.64
CA VAL A 48 24.94 -1.98 14.78
C VAL A 48 25.04 -2.74 13.46
N ILE A 49 26.17 -2.63 12.77
CA ILE A 49 26.37 -3.28 11.46
C ILE A 49 26.24 -4.79 11.56
N ARG A 50 26.90 -5.41 12.55
CA ARG A 50 26.81 -6.88 12.78
C ARG A 50 25.37 -7.31 13.09
N SER A 51 24.65 -6.55 13.90
CA SER A 51 23.25 -6.88 14.21
C SER A 51 22.36 -6.83 12.96
N LEU A 52 22.50 -5.81 12.12
CA LEU A 52 21.75 -5.70 10.86
C LEU A 52 22.09 -6.83 9.89
N GLU A 53 23.37 -7.22 9.79
CA GLU A 53 23.79 -8.37 8.98
C GLU A 53 23.16 -9.69 9.47
N GLU A 54 23.14 -9.92 10.79
CA GLU A 54 22.56 -11.14 11.39
C GLU A 54 21.03 -11.15 11.35
N LEU A 55 20.39 -9.96 11.25
CA LEU A 55 18.96 -9.80 11.00
C LEU A 55 18.57 -10.01 9.53
N GLY A 56 19.57 -10.20 8.64
CA GLY A 56 19.34 -10.42 7.22
C GLY A 56 18.94 -9.17 6.45
N VAL A 57 19.35 -7.99 6.91
CA VAL A 57 19.20 -6.74 6.18
C VAL A 57 20.09 -6.78 4.95
N GLU A 58 19.56 -6.39 3.80
CA GLU A 58 20.27 -6.35 2.52
C GLU A 58 20.55 -4.91 2.10
N VAL A 59 19.59 -3.99 2.39
CA VAL A 59 19.64 -2.59 1.94
C VAL A 59 19.30 -1.65 3.09
N ILE A 60 20.05 -0.55 3.19
CA ILE A 60 19.80 0.57 4.11
C ILE A 60 19.71 1.84 3.28
N PHE A 61 18.66 2.65 3.49
CA PHE A 61 18.48 3.94 2.85
C PHE A 61 18.83 5.05 3.86
N GLY A 62 19.64 6.03 3.49
CA GLY A 62 19.97 7.09 4.44
C GLY A 62 20.94 8.14 3.96
N ILE A 63 21.25 9.07 4.86
CA ILE A 63 22.24 10.13 4.67
C ILE A 63 23.17 10.15 5.90
N PRO A 64 24.50 10.17 5.67
CA PRO A 64 25.46 10.33 6.77
C PRO A 64 25.36 11.72 7.41
N GLY A 65 25.69 11.79 8.70
CA GLY A 65 25.76 13.05 9.43
C GLY A 65 26.47 12.87 10.76
N GLY A 66 26.80 13.96 11.44
CA GLY A 66 27.73 14.01 12.55
C GLY A 66 27.46 13.02 13.71
N ALA A 67 26.21 12.77 14.05
CA ALA A 67 25.86 11.88 15.14
C ALA A 67 25.89 10.39 14.74
N VAL A 68 25.52 10.06 13.49
CA VAL A 68 25.48 8.68 12.98
C VAL A 68 26.75 8.26 12.26
N LEU A 69 27.66 9.20 11.97
CA LEU A 69 28.90 8.96 11.23
C LEU A 69 29.72 7.75 11.76
N PRO A 70 29.81 7.47 13.05
CA PRO A 70 30.52 6.28 13.53
C PRO A 70 30.00 4.96 12.94
N VAL A 71 28.72 4.86 12.55
CA VAL A 71 28.14 3.66 11.91
C VAL A 71 28.59 3.51 10.46
N TYR A 72 28.86 4.61 9.77
CA TYR A 72 29.31 4.60 8.37
C TYR A 72 30.73 4.08 8.20
N ASP A 73 31.57 4.18 9.22
CA ASP A 73 32.92 3.62 9.21
C ASP A 73 32.92 2.08 9.05
N PRO A 74 32.32 1.28 9.95
CA PRO A 74 32.24 -0.17 9.76
C PRO A 74 31.31 -0.61 8.63
N LEU A 75 30.37 0.23 8.20
CA LEU A 75 29.53 -0.03 7.03
C LEU A 75 30.36 -0.14 5.73
N PHE A 76 31.46 0.62 5.63
CA PHE A 76 32.38 0.56 4.49
C PHE A 76 32.98 -0.85 4.30
N ASP A 77 33.22 -1.57 5.39
CA ASP A 77 33.78 -2.92 5.35
C ASP A 77 32.74 -4.03 5.13
N SER A 78 31.46 -3.74 5.30
CA SER A 78 30.39 -4.73 5.13
C SER A 78 30.26 -5.16 3.68
N LYS A 79 30.19 -6.50 3.47
CA LYS A 79 29.93 -7.10 2.14
C LYS A 79 28.47 -7.58 2.00
N LYS A 80 27.66 -7.47 3.05
CA LYS A 80 26.25 -7.94 3.06
C LYS A 80 25.26 -6.79 2.95
N LEU A 81 25.63 -5.60 3.44
CA LEU A 81 24.76 -4.43 3.49
C LEU A 81 25.07 -3.50 2.31
N ARG A 82 24.07 -3.22 1.49
CA ARG A 82 24.13 -2.13 0.51
C ARG A 82 23.53 -0.88 1.14
N HIS A 83 24.28 0.22 1.16
CA HIS A 83 23.76 1.53 1.54
C HIS A 83 23.40 2.33 0.29
N VAL A 84 22.22 2.95 0.29
CA VAL A 84 21.74 3.85 -0.76
C VAL A 84 21.74 5.26 -0.22
N LEU A 85 22.58 6.10 -0.80
CA LEU A 85 22.70 7.50 -0.43
C LEU A 85 21.58 8.31 -1.09
N VAL A 86 20.49 8.52 -0.37
CA VAL A 86 19.35 9.32 -0.81
C VAL A 86 19.66 10.82 -0.81
N ARG A 87 18.77 11.63 -1.36
CA ARG A 87 18.94 13.09 -1.43
C ARG A 87 18.17 13.83 -0.33
N HIS A 88 17.27 13.13 0.32
CA HIS A 88 16.50 13.61 1.48
C HIS A 88 16.08 12.44 2.37
N GLU A 89 16.08 12.60 3.69
CA GLU A 89 15.74 11.51 4.62
C GLU A 89 14.27 11.06 4.47
N GLN A 90 13.37 11.95 4.06
CA GLN A 90 12.01 11.56 3.66
C GLN A 90 12.06 10.49 2.56
N GLY A 91 12.92 10.65 1.57
CA GLY A 91 13.18 9.65 0.53
C GLY A 91 13.67 8.32 1.12
N ALA A 92 14.55 8.36 2.12
CA ALA A 92 15.02 7.15 2.80
C ALA A 92 13.88 6.37 3.46
N GLY A 93 13.01 7.06 4.19
CA GLY A 93 11.89 6.43 4.87
C GLY A 93 10.87 5.84 3.91
N HIS A 94 10.50 6.55 2.85
CA HIS A 94 9.60 6.02 1.81
C HIS A 94 10.23 4.88 1.00
N ALA A 95 11.53 4.91 0.72
CA ALA A 95 12.22 3.80 0.08
C ALA A 95 12.24 2.55 0.96
N ALA A 96 12.51 2.70 2.27
CA ALA A 96 12.39 1.61 3.23
C ALA A 96 10.96 1.05 3.30
N SER A 97 9.94 1.92 3.26
CA SER A 97 8.53 1.52 3.18
C SER A 97 8.24 0.76 1.88
N GLY A 98 8.68 1.25 0.72
CA GLY A 98 8.51 0.57 -0.57
C GLY A 98 9.17 -0.81 -0.61
N TYR A 99 10.39 -0.92 -0.06
CA TYR A 99 11.09 -2.20 0.10
C TYR A 99 10.28 -3.19 0.95
N ALA A 100 9.79 -2.73 2.10
CA ALA A 100 9.00 -3.56 3.01
C ALA A 100 7.65 -3.97 2.41
N HIS A 101 6.97 -3.05 1.72
CA HIS A 101 5.69 -3.30 1.07
C HIS A 101 5.83 -4.38 -0.03
N ALA A 102 6.85 -4.27 -0.88
CA ALA A 102 7.10 -5.20 -1.99
C ALA A 102 7.52 -6.60 -1.52
N THR A 103 8.19 -6.72 -0.35
CA THR A 103 8.75 -8.01 0.12
C THR A 103 8.04 -8.60 1.32
N GLY A 104 7.41 -7.78 2.18
CA GLY A 104 6.95 -8.17 3.51
C GLY A 104 8.08 -8.27 4.56
N LYS A 105 9.34 -8.01 4.18
CA LYS A 105 10.48 -7.90 5.10
C LYS A 105 10.48 -6.53 5.78
N VAL A 106 11.25 -6.39 6.85
CA VAL A 106 11.45 -5.08 7.51
C VAL A 106 12.32 -4.19 6.63
N GLY A 107 11.83 -2.99 6.31
CA GLY A 107 12.62 -1.95 5.65
C GLY A 107 13.48 -1.18 6.65
N VAL A 108 14.66 -0.72 6.25
CA VAL A 108 15.59 -0.02 7.14
C VAL A 108 15.98 1.32 6.56
N CYS A 109 15.79 2.39 7.34
CA CYS A 109 16.34 3.70 7.03
C CYS A 109 17.23 4.21 8.17
N MET A 110 18.19 5.07 7.83
CA MET A 110 19.17 5.60 8.79
C MET A 110 19.38 7.10 8.57
N ALA A 111 19.34 7.87 9.66
CA ALA A 111 19.53 9.32 9.62
C ALA A 111 20.36 9.81 10.81
N THR A 112 20.94 11.00 10.65
CA THR A 112 21.61 11.69 11.76
C THR A 112 20.62 12.34 12.72
N SER A 113 21.09 12.91 13.81
CA SER A 113 20.29 13.69 14.77
C SER A 113 19.69 14.97 14.17
N GLY A 114 18.83 15.61 14.92
CA GLY A 114 18.24 16.91 14.56
C GLY A 114 17.47 16.85 13.25
N PRO A 115 17.83 17.65 12.25
CA PRO A 115 17.07 17.74 10.99
C PRO A 115 17.02 16.41 10.22
N GLY A 116 18.05 15.56 10.30
CA GLY A 116 18.04 14.26 9.67
C GLY A 116 16.94 13.35 10.25
N ALA A 117 16.87 13.28 11.57
CA ALA A 117 15.84 12.50 12.27
C ALA A 117 14.43 13.09 12.07
N THR A 118 14.27 14.42 12.15
CA THR A 118 12.96 15.06 11.98
C THR A 118 12.42 14.95 10.56
N ASN A 119 13.29 14.86 9.53
CA ASN A 119 12.87 14.60 8.14
C ASN A 119 12.28 13.19 7.95
N LEU A 120 12.47 12.26 8.87
CA LEU A 120 11.85 10.93 8.83
C LEU A 120 10.40 10.92 9.36
N VAL A 121 9.90 11.98 9.99
CA VAL A 121 8.59 11.99 10.66
C VAL A 121 7.44 11.61 9.71
N THR A 122 7.36 12.28 8.57
CA THR A 122 6.32 11.99 7.57
C THR A 122 6.35 10.54 7.06
N PRO A 123 7.48 10.00 6.56
CA PRO A 123 7.49 8.63 6.06
C PRO A 123 7.29 7.57 7.16
N LEU A 124 7.69 7.84 8.41
CA LEU A 124 7.40 6.94 9.52
C LEU A 124 5.91 6.94 9.88
N ALA A 125 5.27 8.12 9.91
CA ALA A 125 3.82 8.22 10.10
C ALA A 125 3.04 7.50 9.00
N ASP A 126 3.48 7.63 7.76
CA ASP A 126 2.93 6.95 6.59
C ASP A 126 3.02 5.44 6.72
N ALA A 127 4.21 4.91 6.94
CA ALA A 127 4.43 3.48 7.13
C ALA A 127 3.64 2.90 8.32
N GLN A 128 3.54 3.65 9.44
CA GLN A 128 2.76 3.26 10.60
C GLN A 128 1.26 3.19 10.29
N MET A 129 0.72 4.19 9.60
CA MET A 129 -0.69 4.24 9.25
C MET A 129 -1.09 3.07 8.34
N ASP A 130 -0.21 2.67 7.44
CA ASP A 130 -0.43 1.58 6.50
C ASP A 130 0.07 0.21 7.00
N SER A 131 0.52 0.14 8.25
CA SER A 131 1.00 -1.10 8.87
C SER A 131 2.16 -1.74 8.09
N ILE A 132 3.13 -0.94 7.68
CA ILE A 132 4.34 -1.36 6.97
C ILE A 132 5.50 -1.48 7.99
N PRO A 133 6.19 -2.62 8.05
CA PRO A 133 7.28 -2.81 9.01
C PRO A 133 8.53 -2.04 8.58
N VAL A 134 8.89 -1.00 9.34
CA VAL A 134 10.10 -0.20 9.13
C VAL A 134 10.85 -0.04 10.45
N VAL A 135 12.16 -0.22 10.40
CA VAL A 135 13.06 0.14 11.50
C VAL A 135 13.88 1.35 11.08
N ALA A 136 13.70 2.45 11.79
CA ALA A 136 14.48 3.67 11.62
C ALA A 136 15.60 3.73 12.67
N VAL A 137 16.85 3.82 12.22
CA VAL A 137 18.02 4.00 13.10
C VAL A 137 18.45 5.45 13.02
N THR A 138 18.35 6.18 14.12
CA THR A 138 18.79 7.57 14.21
C THR A 138 20.02 7.71 15.11
N GLY A 139 20.94 8.57 14.70
CA GLY A 139 21.98 9.02 15.61
C GLY A 139 21.45 10.12 16.53
N GLN A 140 21.96 10.20 17.76
CA GLN A 140 21.65 11.24 18.73
C GLN A 140 22.93 11.93 19.19
N VAL A 141 22.81 13.14 19.70
CA VAL A 141 23.94 13.81 20.38
C VAL A 141 24.48 12.94 21.53
N GLY A 142 25.70 13.15 21.96
CA GLY A 142 26.26 12.39 23.11
C GLY A 142 25.37 12.49 24.34
N ARG A 143 25.28 11.41 25.14
CA ARG A 143 24.37 11.30 26.30
C ARG A 143 24.46 12.47 27.28
N SER A 144 25.65 13.03 27.47
CA SER A 144 25.86 14.20 28.32
C SER A 144 25.30 15.51 27.79
N LEU A 145 24.92 15.53 26.51
CA LEU A 145 24.40 16.71 25.82
C LEU A 145 22.86 16.65 25.63
N ILE A 146 22.26 15.50 25.90
CA ILE A 146 20.79 15.35 25.76
C ILE A 146 20.09 16.26 26.79
N GLY A 147 19.16 17.10 26.31
CA GLY A 147 18.43 18.06 27.14
C GLY A 147 19.15 19.38 27.37
N THR A 148 20.21 19.67 26.61
CA THR A 148 20.98 20.92 26.72
C THR A 148 20.83 21.88 25.55
N ASP A 149 19.92 21.58 24.61
CA ASP A 149 19.78 22.29 23.33
C ASP A 149 21.07 22.30 22.49
N ALA A 150 21.80 21.18 22.52
CA ALA A 150 23.04 21.01 21.79
C ALA A 150 22.80 21.10 20.28
N PHE A 151 23.85 21.44 19.51
CA PHE A 151 23.76 21.51 18.06
C PHE A 151 23.23 20.21 17.44
N GLN A 152 22.16 20.32 16.66
CA GLN A 152 21.44 19.21 16.03
C GLN A 152 20.85 18.21 17.04
N GLU A 153 20.52 18.63 18.25
CA GLU A 153 19.70 17.86 19.16
C GLU A 153 18.22 17.95 18.76
N ALA A 154 17.51 16.85 18.82
CA ALA A 154 16.05 16.79 18.79
C ALA A 154 15.57 15.60 19.62
N ASP A 155 14.50 15.76 20.37
CA ASP A 155 13.81 14.64 21.04
C ASP A 155 13.00 13.85 20.01
N ILE A 156 13.71 13.11 19.18
CA ILE A 156 13.05 12.32 18.12
C ILE A 156 12.16 11.20 18.69
N SER A 157 12.50 10.67 19.86
CA SER A 157 11.67 9.68 20.55
C SER A 157 10.33 10.29 20.96
N GLY A 158 10.33 11.48 21.55
CA GLY A 158 9.10 12.20 21.89
C GLY A 158 8.29 12.60 20.66
N ILE A 159 8.95 13.10 19.60
CA ILE A 159 8.30 13.50 18.34
C ILE A 159 7.62 12.30 17.66
N THR A 160 8.26 11.13 17.65
CA THR A 160 7.75 9.95 16.91
C THR A 160 6.92 9.01 17.77
N MET A 161 6.80 9.23 19.08
CA MET A 161 6.03 8.38 19.99
C MET A 161 4.60 8.10 19.50
N PRO A 162 3.81 9.08 19.03
CA PRO A 162 2.44 8.84 18.58
C PRO A 162 2.32 8.17 17.19
N ILE A 163 3.42 8.08 16.44
CA ILE A 163 3.45 7.59 15.06
C ILE A 163 4.31 6.34 14.89
N THR A 164 4.65 5.65 15.98
CA THR A 164 5.45 4.43 15.97
C THR A 164 4.86 3.39 16.92
N LYS A 165 5.19 2.13 16.69
CA LYS A 165 4.85 1.06 17.64
C LYS A 165 5.68 1.13 18.91
N HIS A 166 6.96 1.48 18.75
CA HIS A 166 7.90 1.61 19.87
C HIS A 166 9.11 2.46 19.50
N ASN A 167 9.70 3.09 20.50
CA ASN A 167 10.95 3.85 20.40
C ASN A 167 11.95 3.35 21.42
N PHE A 168 13.20 3.21 21.01
CA PHE A 168 14.31 2.91 21.90
C PHE A 168 15.31 4.06 21.91
N LEU A 169 15.69 4.54 23.10
CA LEU A 169 16.88 5.36 23.30
C LEU A 169 17.96 4.47 23.92
N VAL A 170 18.98 4.11 23.14
CA VAL A 170 20.04 3.19 23.55
C VAL A 170 21.02 3.85 24.51
N ARG A 171 21.26 3.23 25.65
CA ARG A 171 22.09 3.80 26.72
C ARG A 171 23.49 3.22 26.80
N SER A 172 23.71 2.04 26.23
CA SER A 172 24.98 1.31 26.27
C SER A 172 25.20 0.53 24.97
N GLY A 173 26.45 0.45 24.51
CA GLY A 173 26.81 -0.39 23.34
C GLY A 173 26.40 -1.85 23.50
N ASN A 174 26.41 -2.38 24.72
CA ASN A 174 26.01 -3.76 25.02
C ASN A 174 24.51 -4.03 24.79
N GLU A 175 23.65 -3.01 24.77
CA GLU A 175 22.21 -3.14 24.51
C GLU A 175 21.90 -3.24 23.02
N ILE A 176 22.79 -2.78 22.16
CA ILE A 176 22.54 -2.64 20.71
C ILE A 176 22.04 -3.95 20.08
N PRO A 177 22.67 -5.12 20.27
CA PRO A 177 22.19 -6.36 19.66
C PRO A 177 20.77 -6.74 20.10
N GLN A 178 20.46 -6.56 21.39
CA GLN A 178 19.14 -6.83 21.95
C GLN A 178 18.09 -5.86 21.40
N VAL A 179 18.37 -4.55 21.47
CA VAL A 179 17.45 -3.51 21.01
C VAL A 179 17.12 -3.66 19.52
N LEU A 180 18.11 -3.93 18.67
CA LEU A 180 17.86 -4.15 17.25
C LEU A 180 17.05 -5.43 16.98
N ALA A 181 17.34 -6.53 17.68
CA ALA A 181 16.55 -7.75 17.58
C ALA A 181 15.09 -7.53 18.02
N GLU A 182 14.88 -6.82 19.12
CA GLU A 182 13.55 -6.45 19.63
C GLU A 182 12.82 -5.50 18.69
N ALA A 183 13.51 -4.50 18.13
CA ALA A 183 12.95 -3.56 17.16
C ALA A 183 12.41 -4.28 15.92
N PHE A 184 13.19 -5.19 15.35
CA PHE A 184 12.77 -5.99 14.20
C PHE A 184 11.59 -6.92 14.54
N HIS A 185 11.62 -7.55 15.71
CA HIS A 185 10.53 -8.39 16.19
C HIS A 185 9.24 -7.59 16.37
N ILE A 186 9.30 -6.43 17.02
CA ILE A 186 8.14 -5.55 17.23
C ILE A 186 7.62 -5.03 15.89
N ALA A 187 8.51 -4.59 14.99
CA ALA A 187 8.11 -4.04 13.70
C ALA A 187 7.35 -5.07 12.85
N SER A 188 7.76 -6.33 12.86
CA SER A 188 7.26 -7.38 11.96
C SER A 188 6.17 -8.29 12.55
N SER A 189 5.94 -8.27 13.87
CA SER A 189 4.98 -9.17 14.53
C SER A 189 3.71 -8.44 15.00
N GLY A 190 2.62 -9.18 15.23
CA GLY A 190 1.31 -8.59 15.46
C GLY A 190 0.88 -7.75 14.25
N ARG A 191 0.24 -6.60 14.46
CA ARG A 191 0.07 -5.60 13.42
C ARG A 191 1.45 -5.02 13.07
N PRO A 192 1.97 -5.17 11.85
CA PRO A 192 3.25 -4.59 11.48
C PRO A 192 3.25 -3.07 11.62
N GLY A 193 4.42 -2.47 11.77
CA GLY A 193 4.54 -1.01 11.88
C GLY A 193 5.96 -0.56 12.16
N VAL A 194 6.11 0.67 12.58
CA VAL A 194 7.39 1.36 12.68
C VAL A 194 7.98 1.25 14.07
N VAL A 195 9.29 1.02 14.13
CA VAL A 195 10.08 1.14 15.36
C VAL A 195 11.27 2.06 15.12
N LEU A 196 11.48 3.01 16.03
CA LEU A 196 12.63 3.90 15.99
C LEU A 196 13.68 3.43 17.02
N VAL A 197 14.95 3.44 16.61
CA VAL A 197 16.11 3.14 17.47
C VAL A 197 17.06 4.33 17.43
N ASP A 198 17.05 5.14 18.49
CA ASP A 198 17.85 6.35 18.64
C ASP A 198 19.12 6.04 19.42
N ILE A 199 20.30 6.29 18.84
CA ILE A 199 21.58 5.85 19.39
C ILE A 199 22.51 7.04 19.58
N PRO A 200 22.85 7.42 20.85
CA PRO A 200 23.78 8.49 21.12
C PRO A 200 25.18 8.21 20.55
N LYS A 201 25.83 9.28 20.04
CA LYS A 201 27.14 9.19 19.40
C LYS A 201 28.22 8.54 20.27
N ASP A 202 28.25 8.85 21.54
CA ASP A 202 29.21 8.27 22.48
C ASP A 202 28.96 6.77 22.76
N VAL A 203 27.72 6.31 22.63
CA VAL A 203 27.36 4.88 22.68
C VAL A 203 27.87 4.16 21.42
N LEU A 204 27.73 4.78 20.25
CA LEU A 204 28.26 4.24 18.99
C LEU A 204 29.78 4.12 19.00
N GLN A 205 30.48 5.10 19.59
CA GLN A 205 31.93 5.13 19.67
C GLN A 205 32.51 4.27 20.81
N GLY A 206 31.68 4.00 21.85
CA GLY A 206 32.09 3.26 23.02
C GLY A 206 32.29 1.76 22.77
N PRO A 207 32.92 1.07 23.73
CA PRO A 207 33.14 -0.38 23.66
C PRO A 207 31.81 -1.14 23.84
N CYS A 208 31.71 -2.29 23.17
CA CYS A 208 30.58 -3.20 23.21
C CYS A 208 31.05 -4.65 23.23
N THR A 209 30.41 -5.48 24.04
CA THR A 209 30.59 -6.93 24.00
C THR A 209 29.42 -7.50 23.18
N PHE A 210 29.68 -7.87 21.93
CA PHE A 210 28.70 -8.39 21.00
C PHE A 210 28.53 -9.91 21.18
N SER A 211 27.31 -10.38 21.19
CA SER A 211 26.94 -11.80 21.06
C SER A 211 25.62 -11.96 20.34
N TRP A 212 25.46 -13.06 19.57
CA TRP A 212 24.25 -13.28 18.78
C TRP A 212 23.80 -14.75 18.81
N PRO A 213 22.50 -15.09 18.82
CA PRO A 213 21.37 -14.16 19.00
C PRO A 213 21.28 -13.64 20.45
N PRO A 214 20.86 -12.40 20.65
CA PRO A 214 20.66 -11.87 22.00
C PRO A 214 19.43 -12.50 22.65
N ARG A 215 19.35 -12.41 23.98
CA ARG A 215 18.11 -12.71 24.69
C ARG A 215 17.19 -11.48 24.57
N MET A 216 16.02 -11.68 23.98
CA MET A 216 14.96 -10.67 23.99
C MET A 216 14.25 -10.65 25.33
N ASP A 217 13.90 -9.45 25.80
CA ASP A 217 13.15 -9.24 27.05
C ASP A 217 11.94 -8.34 26.80
N LEU A 218 10.87 -8.94 26.30
CA LEU A 218 9.61 -8.27 25.92
C LEU A 218 8.43 -8.86 26.70
N PRO A 219 8.38 -8.73 28.05
CA PRO A 219 7.38 -9.41 28.88
C PRO A 219 5.95 -8.95 28.60
N GLY A 220 5.76 -7.69 28.19
CA GLY A 220 4.46 -7.09 27.87
C GLY A 220 4.02 -7.23 26.42
N TYR A 221 4.88 -7.71 25.52
CA TYR A 221 4.58 -7.79 24.09
C TYR A 221 4.34 -9.24 23.64
N LYS A 222 3.07 -9.60 23.57
CA LYS A 222 2.63 -10.95 23.18
C LYS A 222 1.43 -10.84 22.22
N PRO A 223 1.66 -10.60 20.92
CA PRO A 223 0.57 -10.54 19.95
C PRO A 223 -0.25 -11.84 19.95
N ASN A 224 -1.57 -11.71 19.98
CA ASN A 224 -2.47 -12.85 19.91
C ASN A 224 -2.67 -13.25 18.44
N THR A 225 -2.01 -14.32 18.00
CA THR A 225 -2.11 -14.80 16.62
C THR A 225 -3.13 -15.91 16.44
N LYS A 226 -3.53 -16.59 17.54
CA LYS A 226 -4.45 -17.72 17.46
C LYS A 226 -5.90 -17.26 17.73
N PRO A 227 -6.84 -17.45 16.79
CA PRO A 227 -8.22 -17.09 17.00
C PRO A 227 -8.87 -17.97 18.08
N HIS A 228 -9.92 -17.44 18.71
CA HIS A 228 -10.69 -18.20 19.71
C HIS A 228 -11.75 -19.06 19.02
N SER A 229 -11.70 -20.37 19.21
CA SER A 229 -12.55 -21.35 18.51
C SER A 229 -14.07 -21.14 18.70
N ARG A 230 -14.52 -20.54 19.81
CA ARG A 230 -15.91 -20.16 20.00
C ARG A 230 -16.32 -19.09 18.98
N GLN A 231 -15.49 -18.08 18.77
CA GLN A 231 -15.79 -17.01 17.81
C GLN A 231 -15.82 -17.53 16.37
N ILE A 232 -14.93 -18.47 16.03
CA ILE A 232 -14.97 -19.15 14.73
C ILE A 232 -16.29 -19.89 14.51
N ARG A 233 -16.79 -20.62 15.53
CA ARG A 233 -18.10 -21.29 15.44
C ARG A 233 -19.27 -20.31 15.30
N GLU A 234 -19.25 -19.19 16.02
CA GLU A 234 -20.28 -18.15 15.89
C GLU A 234 -20.23 -17.49 14.49
N ALA A 235 -19.03 -17.23 13.96
CA ALA A 235 -18.85 -16.74 12.61
C ALA A 235 -19.42 -17.72 11.57
N ALA A 236 -19.10 -19.00 11.66
CA ALA A 236 -19.64 -20.02 10.75
C ALA A 236 -21.19 -20.09 10.79
N LYS A 237 -21.81 -19.92 11.96
CA LYS A 237 -23.27 -19.85 12.08
C LYS A 237 -23.87 -18.63 11.37
N LEU A 238 -23.23 -17.46 11.51
CA LEU A 238 -23.69 -16.26 10.80
C LEU A 238 -23.55 -16.43 9.29
N ILE A 239 -22.44 -17.00 8.82
CA ILE A 239 -22.23 -17.29 7.39
C ILE A 239 -23.33 -18.24 6.89
N ALA A 240 -23.63 -19.32 7.63
CA ALA A 240 -24.68 -20.28 7.24
C ALA A 240 -26.09 -19.68 7.16
N ALA A 241 -26.35 -18.60 7.88
CA ALA A 241 -27.67 -17.94 7.93
C ALA A 241 -27.79 -16.75 6.97
N ALA A 242 -26.68 -16.27 6.40
CA ALA A 242 -26.66 -15.09 5.57
C ALA A 242 -27.27 -15.35 4.19
N ARG A 243 -27.92 -14.33 3.64
CA ARG A 243 -28.48 -14.31 2.27
C ARG A 243 -27.77 -13.34 1.35
N LYS A 244 -27.16 -12.31 1.93
CA LYS A 244 -26.42 -11.25 1.20
C LYS A 244 -25.02 -11.03 1.82
N PRO A 245 -24.23 -12.12 2.02
CA PRO A 245 -22.92 -11.99 2.62
C PRO A 245 -21.92 -11.34 1.67
N VAL A 246 -20.88 -10.68 2.23
CA VAL A 246 -19.74 -10.11 1.48
C VAL A 246 -18.44 -10.39 2.24
N LEU A 247 -17.41 -10.85 1.52
CA LEU A 247 -16.03 -10.87 1.99
C LEU A 247 -15.44 -9.46 1.83
N TYR A 248 -15.35 -8.72 2.93
CA TYR A 248 -14.78 -7.38 2.98
C TYR A 248 -13.30 -7.47 3.37
N VAL A 249 -12.43 -7.36 2.36
CA VAL A 249 -11.00 -7.69 2.44
C VAL A 249 -10.15 -6.43 2.58
N GLY A 250 -9.39 -6.35 3.66
CA GLY A 250 -8.43 -5.29 3.91
C GLY A 250 -6.97 -5.70 3.70
N GLY A 251 -6.06 -4.73 3.81
CA GLY A 251 -4.62 -4.92 3.63
C GLY A 251 -4.00 -5.95 4.59
N GLY A 252 -4.67 -6.28 5.70
CA GLY A 252 -4.25 -7.31 6.63
C GLY A 252 -4.13 -8.70 6.00
N VAL A 253 -4.92 -9.00 4.96
CA VAL A 253 -4.84 -10.26 4.21
C VAL A 253 -3.51 -10.40 3.46
N ILE A 254 -3.04 -9.31 2.83
CA ILE A 254 -1.73 -9.30 2.16
C ILE A 254 -0.60 -9.38 3.18
N ARG A 255 -0.69 -8.64 4.29
CA ARG A 255 0.34 -8.61 5.34
C ARG A 255 0.42 -9.92 6.12
N GLY A 256 -0.70 -10.57 6.33
CA GLY A 256 -0.80 -11.91 6.94
C GLY A 256 -0.48 -13.07 5.98
N ASP A 257 -0.13 -12.78 4.72
CA ASP A 257 0.15 -13.82 3.69
C ASP A 257 -1.00 -14.84 3.59
N ALA A 258 -2.24 -14.34 3.52
CA ALA A 258 -3.48 -15.12 3.59
C ALA A 258 -4.27 -15.16 2.26
N THR A 259 -3.66 -14.68 1.16
CA THR A 259 -4.35 -14.53 -0.13
C THR A 259 -4.82 -15.87 -0.72
N GLN A 260 -4.01 -16.92 -0.60
CA GLN A 260 -4.39 -18.26 -1.04
C GLN A 260 -5.60 -18.79 -0.25
N GLN A 261 -5.62 -18.59 1.07
CA GLN A 261 -6.73 -19.03 1.92
C GLN A 261 -8.00 -18.20 1.67
N LEU A 262 -7.84 -16.90 1.36
CA LEU A 262 -8.95 -16.05 0.94
C LEU A 262 -9.58 -16.58 -0.37
N HIS A 263 -8.77 -16.91 -1.35
CA HIS A 263 -9.24 -17.48 -2.62
C HIS A 263 -10.02 -18.77 -2.39
N GLU A 264 -9.46 -19.67 -1.61
CA GLU A 264 -10.12 -20.92 -1.22
C GLU A 264 -11.44 -20.70 -0.49
N LEU A 265 -11.52 -19.69 0.40
CA LEU A 265 -12.75 -19.34 1.12
C LEU A 265 -13.80 -18.79 0.15
N ALA A 266 -13.42 -17.90 -0.76
CA ALA A 266 -14.30 -17.33 -1.76
C ALA A 266 -14.87 -18.41 -2.69
N GLU A 267 -14.02 -19.26 -3.26
CA GLU A 267 -14.45 -20.35 -4.14
C GLU A 267 -15.36 -21.37 -3.40
N LEU A 268 -14.98 -21.75 -2.17
CA LEU A 268 -15.76 -22.69 -1.38
C LEU A 268 -17.17 -22.19 -1.09
N THR A 269 -17.32 -20.89 -0.80
CA THR A 269 -18.60 -20.31 -0.34
C THR A 269 -19.40 -19.66 -1.47
N GLY A 270 -18.76 -19.26 -2.57
CA GLY A 270 -19.39 -18.48 -3.63
C GLY A 270 -19.71 -17.02 -3.23
N ILE A 271 -19.22 -16.53 -2.08
CA ILE A 271 -19.50 -15.20 -1.55
C ILE A 271 -18.75 -14.13 -2.38
N PRO A 272 -19.41 -13.01 -2.76
CA PRO A 272 -18.75 -11.91 -3.44
C PRO A 272 -17.63 -11.29 -2.60
N VAL A 273 -16.56 -10.84 -3.28
CA VAL A 273 -15.35 -10.28 -2.67
C VAL A 273 -15.21 -8.82 -3.02
N VAL A 274 -14.96 -7.99 -2.01
CA VAL A 274 -14.66 -6.56 -2.15
C VAL A 274 -13.29 -6.31 -1.52
N THR A 275 -12.36 -5.71 -2.28
CA THR A 275 -10.99 -5.43 -1.81
C THR A 275 -10.78 -3.93 -1.61
N THR A 276 -10.37 -3.52 -0.41
CA THR A 276 -10.05 -2.10 -0.13
C THR A 276 -8.86 -1.62 -0.98
N LEU A 277 -8.64 -0.30 -1.04
CA LEU A 277 -7.47 0.30 -1.71
C LEU A 277 -6.16 -0.39 -1.27
N MET A 278 -5.98 -0.69 0.02
CA MET A 278 -4.80 -1.36 0.55
C MET A 278 -4.77 -2.87 0.32
N ALA A 279 -5.84 -3.43 -0.21
CA ALA A 279 -5.98 -4.86 -0.46
C ALA A 279 -6.02 -5.22 -1.96
N ARG A 280 -5.79 -4.24 -2.86
CA ARG A 280 -5.73 -4.52 -4.31
C ARG A 280 -4.68 -5.61 -4.58
N GLY A 281 -5.06 -6.62 -5.36
CA GLY A 281 -4.25 -7.81 -5.62
C GLY A 281 -4.29 -8.88 -4.50
N ALA A 282 -5.02 -8.67 -3.39
CA ALA A 282 -5.28 -9.74 -2.42
C ALA A 282 -6.18 -10.83 -2.98
N PHE A 283 -7.02 -10.45 -3.92
CA PHE A 283 -7.90 -11.31 -4.71
C PHE A 283 -7.83 -10.84 -6.16
N PRO A 284 -7.76 -11.74 -7.16
CA PRO A 284 -7.59 -11.35 -8.56
C PRO A 284 -8.77 -10.52 -9.07
N ASP A 285 -8.48 -9.43 -9.77
CA ASP A 285 -9.52 -8.57 -10.36
C ASP A 285 -10.29 -9.29 -11.47
N SER A 286 -9.66 -10.21 -12.19
CA SER A 286 -10.27 -11.03 -13.23
C SER A 286 -11.25 -12.08 -12.70
N HIS A 287 -11.26 -12.33 -11.38
CA HIS A 287 -12.11 -13.36 -10.80
C HIS A 287 -13.58 -12.92 -10.79
N PRO A 288 -14.54 -13.77 -11.23
CA PRO A 288 -15.97 -13.39 -11.34
C PRO A 288 -16.64 -13.03 -10.00
N GLN A 289 -16.06 -13.42 -8.86
CA GLN A 289 -16.57 -13.04 -7.55
C GLN A 289 -16.06 -11.66 -7.09
N HIS A 290 -15.15 -11.00 -7.82
CA HIS A 290 -14.60 -9.72 -7.43
C HIS A 290 -15.50 -8.57 -7.86
N MET A 291 -16.03 -7.82 -6.88
CA MET A 291 -16.92 -6.67 -7.13
C MET A 291 -16.16 -5.35 -7.33
N GLY A 292 -14.86 -5.35 -7.10
CA GLY A 292 -14.00 -4.17 -7.20
C GLY A 292 -13.60 -3.58 -5.85
N MET A 293 -13.10 -2.35 -5.90
CA MET A 293 -12.69 -1.56 -4.75
C MET A 293 -13.88 -0.75 -4.22
N PRO A 294 -14.14 -0.72 -2.89
CA PRO A 294 -15.15 0.15 -2.30
C PRO A 294 -14.56 1.52 -1.92
N GLY A 295 -15.42 2.41 -1.48
CA GLY A 295 -15.04 3.67 -0.86
C GLY A 295 -15.28 4.88 -1.76
N MET A 296 -14.67 6.01 -1.40
CA MET A 296 -14.92 7.32 -2.03
C MET A 296 -14.90 7.27 -3.56
N HIS A 297 -13.95 6.56 -4.14
CA HIS A 297 -13.81 6.35 -5.58
C HIS A 297 -13.91 4.87 -5.96
N GLY A 298 -14.70 4.12 -5.21
CA GLY A 298 -14.94 2.72 -5.46
C GLY A 298 -15.90 2.47 -6.63
N THR A 299 -15.95 1.21 -7.09
CA THR A 299 -16.97 0.80 -8.06
C THR A 299 -18.36 0.84 -7.44
N VAL A 300 -19.38 1.18 -8.24
CA VAL A 300 -20.77 1.21 -7.75
C VAL A 300 -21.16 -0.17 -7.20
N ALA A 301 -20.75 -1.26 -7.87
CA ALA A 301 -21.02 -2.63 -7.45
C ALA A 301 -20.39 -2.97 -6.10
N ALA A 302 -19.13 -2.57 -5.83
CA ALA A 302 -18.49 -2.81 -4.54
C ALA A 302 -19.14 -2.02 -3.41
N VAL A 303 -19.52 -0.77 -3.67
CA VAL A 303 -20.24 0.07 -2.71
C VAL A 303 -21.63 -0.51 -2.42
N ALA A 304 -22.38 -0.93 -3.44
CA ALA A 304 -23.68 -1.58 -3.26
C ALA A 304 -23.56 -2.92 -2.51
N ALA A 305 -22.53 -3.71 -2.82
CA ALA A 305 -22.26 -4.97 -2.14
C ALA A 305 -22.08 -4.78 -0.63
N LEU A 306 -21.29 -3.78 -0.20
CA LEU A 306 -21.15 -3.48 1.22
C LEU A 306 -22.45 -2.92 1.81
N GLN A 307 -23.07 -1.95 1.13
CA GLN A 307 -24.18 -1.16 1.67
C GLN A 307 -25.48 -1.98 1.81
N ARG A 308 -25.70 -2.97 0.93
CA ARG A 308 -26.92 -3.82 0.90
C ARG A 308 -26.72 -5.22 1.48
N SER A 309 -25.54 -5.49 2.05
CA SER A 309 -25.26 -6.78 2.68
C SER A 309 -26.06 -7.00 3.97
N ASP A 310 -26.35 -8.26 4.29
CA ASP A 310 -26.85 -8.67 5.60
C ASP A 310 -25.73 -9.21 6.50
N LEU A 311 -24.55 -9.49 5.93
CA LEU A 311 -23.37 -9.95 6.65
C LEU A 311 -22.08 -9.43 6.01
N LEU A 312 -21.33 -8.62 6.75
CA LEU A 312 -19.95 -8.25 6.42
C LEU A 312 -18.97 -9.20 7.10
N ILE A 313 -18.17 -9.91 6.31
CA ILE A 313 -17.06 -10.73 6.78
C ILE A 313 -15.78 -9.92 6.59
N ALA A 314 -15.46 -9.09 7.59
CA ALA A 314 -14.36 -8.15 7.56
C ALA A 314 -13.05 -8.84 7.95
N LEU A 315 -12.12 -8.96 6.98
CA LEU A 315 -10.85 -9.67 7.10
C LEU A 315 -9.67 -8.70 7.02
N GLY A 316 -9.06 -8.38 8.16
CA GLY A 316 -7.90 -7.48 8.22
C GLY A 316 -8.17 -6.09 7.67
N THR A 317 -9.33 -5.52 7.98
CA THR A 317 -9.77 -4.18 7.57
C THR A 317 -10.18 -3.35 8.79
N ARG A 318 -9.94 -2.03 8.75
CA ARG A 318 -10.14 -1.13 9.90
C ARG A 318 -11.38 -0.25 9.82
N PHE A 319 -12.26 -0.45 8.83
CA PHE A 319 -13.45 0.38 8.63
C PHE A 319 -13.13 1.88 8.61
N ASP A 320 -12.21 2.28 7.73
CA ASP A 320 -11.84 3.69 7.62
C ASP A 320 -12.92 4.53 6.93
N ASP A 321 -12.88 5.84 7.18
CA ASP A 321 -13.89 6.79 6.73
C ASP A 321 -14.01 6.91 5.20
N ARG A 322 -12.94 6.58 4.46
CA ARG A 322 -12.96 6.60 2.99
C ARG A 322 -13.82 5.48 2.42
N VAL A 323 -13.98 4.38 3.16
CA VAL A 323 -14.85 3.26 2.77
C VAL A 323 -16.24 3.39 3.39
N THR A 324 -16.32 3.75 4.67
CA THR A 324 -17.61 3.78 5.37
C THR A 324 -18.47 4.99 4.99
N GLY A 325 -17.85 6.09 4.54
CA GLY A 325 -18.54 7.35 4.43
C GLY A 325 -19.16 7.74 5.78
N LYS A 326 -20.41 8.19 5.79
CA LYS A 326 -21.15 8.47 7.02
C LYS A 326 -21.45 7.18 7.77
N LEU A 327 -20.78 7.00 8.89
CA LEU A 327 -20.75 5.74 9.65
C LEU A 327 -22.13 5.26 10.09
N ASP A 328 -23.02 6.18 10.50
CA ASP A 328 -24.38 5.85 10.97
C ASP A 328 -25.26 5.21 9.89
N THR A 329 -24.92 5.42 8.62
CA THR A 329 -25.66 4.88 7.47
C THR A 329 -24.92 3.77 6.74
N PHE A 330 -23.73 3.39 7.20
CA PHE A 330 -22.92 2.36 6.57
C PHE A 330 -23.45 0.96 6.85
N ALA A 331 -23.87 0.25 5.80
CA ALA A 331 -24.35 -1.13 5.84
C ALA A 331 -25.32 -1.37 7.03
N PRO A 332 -26.48 -0.66 7.11
CA PRO A 332 -27.30 -0.61 8.31
C PRO A 332 -27.90 -1.96 8.68
N GLU A 333 -28.17 -2.82 7.71
CA GLU A 333 -28.77 -4.15 7.90
C GLU A 333 -27.74 -5.24 8.20
N ALA A 334 -26.44 -4.95 8.04
CA ALA A 334 -25.39 -5.94 8.12
C ALA A 334 -25.00 -6.27 9.56
N LYS A 335 -24.95 -7.56 9.89
CA LYS A 335 -24.12 -8.07 10.97
C LYS A 335 -22.66 -8.07 10.55
N VAL A 336 -21.75 -8.01 11.53
CA VAL A 336 -20.32 -7.90 11.27
C VAL A 336 -19.53 -9.00 11.97
N ILE A 337 -18.85 -9.82 11.18
CA ILE A 337 -17.72 -10.64 11.64
C ILE A 337 -16.48 -9.80 11.40
N HIS A 338 -15.74 -9.46 12.46
CA HIS A 338 -14.52 -8.64 12.33
C HIS A 338 -13.30 -9.43 12.81
N ALA A 339 -12.45 -9.84 11.87
CA ALA A 339 -11.21 -10.54 12.14
C ALA A 339 -10.03 -9.61 11.93
N ASP A 340 -9.29 -9.33 12.99
CA ASP A 340 -8.07 -8.53 12.96
C ASP A 340 -7.04 -9.03 13.98
N ILE A 341 -5.76 -8.83 13.68
CA ILE A 341 -4.66 -9.16 14.59
C ILE A 341 -4.50 -8.12 15.70
N ASP A 342 -4.96 -6.89 15.44
CA ASP A 342 -4.93 -5.79 16.40
C ASP A 342 -6.24 -5.69 17.17
N PRO A 343 -6.25 -6.04 18.47
CA PRO A 343 -7.47 -5.96 19.26
C PRO A 343 -8.04 -4.53 19.36
N ALA A 344 -7.22 -3.50 19.12
CA ALA A 344 -7.67 -2.10 19.16
C ALA A 344 -8.50 -1.70 17.94
N GLU A 345 -8.42 -2.44 16.84
CA GLU A 345 -9.26 -2.19 15.65
C GLU A 345 -10.66 -2.81 15.79
N ILE A 346 -10.79 -3.88 16.58
CA ILE A 346 -12.07 -4.58 16.74
C ILE A 346 -13.12 -3.68 17.41
N GLY A 347 -14.20 -3.40 16.66
CA GLY A 347 -15.30 -2.59 17.17
C GLY A 347 -15.01 -1.11 17.33
N LYS A 348 -13.86 -0.62 16.86
CA LYS A 348 -13.43 0.78 16.98
C LYS A 348 -14.36 1.74 16.24
N ASN A 349 -14.65 1.49 14.97
CA ASN A 349 -15.50 2.33 14.13
C ASN A 349 -16.89 1.70 13.92
N ARG A 350 -16.97 0.41 13.70
CA ARG A 350 -18.21 -0.34 13.50
C ARG A 350 -18.31 -1.46 14.53
N HIS A 351 -19.46 -1.59 15.20
CA HIS A 351 -19.70 -2.70 16.13
C HIS A 351 -19.48 -4.05 15.44
N ALA A 352 -18.83 -4.98 16.12
CA ALA A 352 -18.60 -6.34 15.66
C ALA A 352 -19.53 -7.30 16.43
N ASP A 353 -20.45 -7.96 15.71
CA ASP A 353 -21.31 -9.01 16.27
C ASP A 353 -20.49 -10.24 16.65
N VAL A 354 -19.49 -10.57 15.85
CA VAL A 354 -18.50 -11.61 16.13
C VAL A 354 -17.08 -11.04 16.02
N PRO A 355 -16.49 -10.58 17.13
CA PRO A 355 -15.11 -10.12 17.18
C PRO A 355 -14.15 -11.31 17.18
N ILE A 356 -13.14 -11.31 16.30
CA ILE A 356 -12.12 -12.36 16.22
C ILE A 356 -10.72 -11.70 16.25
N VAL A 357 -10.07 -11.73 17.40
CA VAL A 357 -8.67 -11.31 17.52
C VAL A 357 -7.76 -12.47 17.15
N GLY A 358 -6.97 -12.32 16.09
CA GLY A 358 -6.06 -13.36 15.62
C GLY A 358 -5.46 -13.05 14.26
N ASP A 359 -4.46 -13.83 13.87
CA ASP A 359 -3.89 -13.80 12.54
C ASP A 359 -4.95 -14.20 11.50
N VAL A 360 -5.16 -13.37 10.49
CA VAL A 360 -6.23 -13.57 9.50
C VAL A 360 -6.08 -14.88 8.73
N LYS A 361 -4.85 -15.35 8.48
CA LYS A 361 -4.60 -16.64 7.85
C LYS A 361 -5.09 -17.80 8.72
N ALA A 362 -4.80 -17.75 10.02
CA ALA A 362 -5.28 -18.74 10.98
C ALA A 362 -6.81 -18.71 11.09
N VAL A 363 -7.40 -17.51 11.11
CA VAL A 363 -8.87 -17.33 11.11
C VAL A 363 -9.52 -17.99 9.90
N ILE A 364 -9.01 -17.72 8.71
CA ILE A 364 -9.57 -18.27 7.46
C ILE A 364 -9.40 -19.80 7.42
N ILE A 365 -8.24 -20.34 7.84
CA ILE A 365 -8.03 -21.80 7.89
C ILE A 365 -9.04 -22.49 8.81
N GLU A 366 -9.23 -21.99 10.04
CA GLU A 366 -10.18 -22.57 10.98
C GLU A 366 -11.65 -22.43 10.49
N LEU A 367 -11.99 -21.31 9.81
CA LEU A 367 -13.29 -21.16 9.15
C LEU A 367 -13.50 -22.17 8.04
N LEU A 368 -12.54 -22.36 7.14
CA LEU A 368 -12.60 -23.32 6.04
C LEU A 368 -12.83 -24.75 6.54
N GLU A 369 -12.11 -25.16 7.58
CA GLU A 369 -12.27 -26.48 8.19
C GLU A 369 -13.70 -26.68 8.71
N LEU A 370 -14.24 -25.70 9.44
CA LEU A 370 -15.57 -25.79 10.04
C LEU A 370 -16.68 -25.72 8.98
N LEU A 371 -16.57 -24.82 8.00
CA LEU A 371 -17.54 -24.67 6.91
C LEU A 371 -17.68 -25.96 6.09
N ARG A 372 -16.56 -26.68 5.85
CA ARG A 372 -16.56 -27.98 5.17
C ARG A 372 -17.21 -29.07 6.02
N GLN A 373 -16.84 -29.15 7.30
CA GLN A 373 -17.41 -30.16 8.22
C GLN A 373 -18.94 -30.06 8.34
N ASP A 374 -19.46 -28.86 8.40
CA ASP A 374 -20.89 -28.59 8.57
C ASP A 374 -21.67 -28.60 7.24
N GLY A 375 -20.99 -28.76 6.11
CA GLY A 375 -21.58 -28.76 4.75
C GLY A 375 -22.30 -27.45 4.42
N ILE A 376 -21.82 -26.33 4.97
CA ILE A 376 -22.44 -25.00 4.84
C ILE A 376 -22.48 -24.50 3.40
N PRO A 377 -21.43 -24.66 2.56
CA PRO A 377 -21.44 -24.17 1.18
C PRO A 377 -22.63 -24.64 0.35
N GLY A 378 -23.06 -25.90 0.53
CA GLY A 378 -24.24 -26.43 -0.16
C GLY A 378 -25.58 -25.93 0.36
N LYS A 379 -25.60 -25.11 1.42
CA LYS A 379 -26.80 -24.54 2.05
C LYS A 379 -26.98 -23.04 1.77
N LEU A 380 -25.97 -22.39 1.19
CA LEU A 380 -26.02 -20.97 0.86
C LEU A 380 -26.84 -20.76 -0.42
N ASP A 381 -27.94 -20.02 -0.31
CA ASP A 381 -28.70 -19.55 -1.46
C ASP A 381 -28.48 -18.05 -1.65
N MET A 382 -27.65 -17.72 -2.61
CA MET A 382 -27.28 -16.35 -2.96
C MET A 382 -27.74 -15.96 -4.37
N THR A 383 -28.65 -16.76 -4.98
CA THR A 383 -29.10 -16.54 -6.36
C THR A 383 -29.63 -15.12 -6.56
N GLY A 384 -30.52 -14.66 -5.67
CA GLY A 384 -31.06 -13.30 -5.74
C GLY A 384 -29.99 -12.21 -5.47
N TRP A 385 -29.04 -12.50 -4.57
CA TRP A 385 -27.95 -11.59 -4.27
C TRP A 385 -27.01 -11.38 -5.46
N TRP A 386 -26.62 -12.46 -6.12
CA TRP A 386 -25.81 -12.40 -7.34
C TRP A 386 -26.54 -11.74 -8.51
N ALA A 387 -27.86 -12.02 -8.66
CA ALA A 387 -28.66 -11.34 -9.68
C ALA A 387 -28.63 -9.81 -9.51
N TYR A 388 -28.85 -9.35 -8.27
CA TYR A 388 -28.78 -7.92 -7.92
C TYR A 388 -27.39 -7.30 -8.19
N LEU A 389 -26.31 -7.95 -7.70
CA LEU A 389 -24.96 -7.42 -7.90
C LEU A 389 -24.54 -7.36 -9.37
N ASN A 390 -24.89 -8.38 -10.14
CA ASN A 390 -24.62 -8.41 -11.58
C ASN A 390 -25.41 -7.33 -12.34
N GLU A 391 -26.65 -7.06 -11.93
CA GLU A 391 -27.45 -5.97 -12.48
C GLU A 391 -26.80 -4.61 -12.20
N VAL A 392 -26.40 -4.35 -10.95
CA VAL A 392 -25.71 -3.11 -10.58
C VAL A 392 -24.40 -2.96 -11.34
N GLN A 393 -23.60 -4.02 -11.45
CA GLN A 393 -22.32 -3.99 -12.16
C GLN A 393 -22.50 -3.72 -13.66
N SER A 394 -23.52 -4.31 -14.27
CA SER A 394 -23.80 -4.12 -15.70
C SER A 394 -24.43 -2.75 -16.00
N THR A 395 -25.21 -2.20 -15.07
CA THR A 395 -25.87 -0.90 -15.22
C THR A 395 -24.90 0.26 -15.00
N TYR A 396 -23.97 0.11 -14.04
CA TYR A 396 -23.00 1.14 -13.67
C TYR A 396 -21.56 0.61 -13.76
N PRO A 397 -21.11 0.21 -14.98
CA PRO A 397 -19.73 -0.26 -15.14
C PRO A 397 -18.75 0.88 -14.89
N LEU A 398 -17.57 0.54 -14.40
CA LEU A 398 -16.46 1.49 -14.36
C LEU A 398 -16.06 1.82 -15.80
N SER A 399 -16.17 3.09 -16.17
CA SER A 399 -15.93 3.53 -17.56
C SER A 399 -15.47 4.98 -17.60
N TYR A 400 -14.82 5.34 -18.68
CA TYR A 400 -14.45 6.72 -19.01
C TYR A 400 -14.75 6.97 -20.49
N GLY A 401 -14.75 8.24 -20.87
CA GLY A 401 -14.94 8.68 -22.26
C GLY A 401 -13.83 9.63 -22.70
N PRO A 402 -13.80 10.00 -23.99
CA PRO A 402 -12.85 10.99 -24.48
C PRO A 402 -13.06 12.33 -23.76
N GLN A 403 -11.97 13.05 -23.55
CA GLN A 403 -12.03 14.38 -22.95
C GLN A 403 -12.76 15.35 -23.89
N SER A 404 -13.59 16.22 -23.33
CA SER A 404 -14.46 17.12 -24.11
C SER A 404 -13.69 18.15 -24.93
N ASP A 405 -12.46 18.47 -24.54
CA ASP A 405 -11.56 19.40 -25.21
C ASP A 405 -10.59 18.71 -26.19
N GLY A 406 -10.69 17.37 -26.33
CA GLY A 406 -9.82 16.57 -27.17
C GLY A 406 -8.42 16.33 -26.60
N SER A 407 -8.18 16.70 -25.31
CA SER A 407 -6.93 16.40 -24.62
C SER A 407 -6.81 14.91 -24.31
N LEU A 408 -5.58 14.46 -24.00
CA LEU A 408 -5.29 13.09 -23.61
C LEU A 408 -6.00 12.75 -22.26
N GLY A 409 -6.76 11.65 -22.24
CA GLY A 409 -7.44 11.15 -21.05
C GLY A 409 -6.47 10.47 -20.08
N PRO A 410 -6.41 10.89 -18.80
CA PRO A 410 -5.55 10.24 -17.82
C PRO A 410 -5.95 8.78 -17.56
N GLU A 411 -7.24 8.47 -17.60
CA GLU A 411 -7.76 7.11 -17.44
C GLU A 411 -7.24 6.18 -18.54
N TYR A 412 -7.25 6.66 -19.78
CA TYR A 412 -6.75 5.92 -20.93
C TYR A 412 -5.24 5.62 -20.80
N VAL A 413 -4.45 6.62 -20.41
CA VAL A 413 -3.01 6.43 -20.17
C VAL A 413 -2.75 5.34 -19.13
N ILE A 414 -3.46 5.39 -18.02
CA ILE A 414 -3.28 4.47 -16.89
C ILE A 414 -3.75 3.06 -17.24
N GLU A 415 -4.89 2.92 -17.91
CA GLU A 415 -5.39 1.62 -18.38
C GLU A 415 -4.40 0.98 -19.37
N LYS A 416 -3.92 1.75 -20.36
CA LYS A 416 -2.91 1.29 -21.32
C LYS A 416 -1.61 0.89 -20.64
N LEU A 417 -1.17 1.65 -19.65
CA LEU A 417 -0.01 1.29 -18.84
C LEU A 417 -0.20 -0.08 -18.17
N GLY A 418 -1.35 -0.29 -17.53
CA GLY A 418 -1.69 -1.56 -16.88
C GLY A 418 -1.74 -2.73 -17.86
N GLN A 419 -2.34 -2.53 -19.04
CA GLN A 419 -2.42 -3.55 -20.11
C GLN A 419 -1.04 -3.95 -20.63
N LEU A 420 -0.16 -2.98 -20.88
CA LEU A 420 1.17 -3.20 -21.46
C LEU A 420 2.17 -3.75 -20.45
N ALA A 421 2.25 -3.22 -19.24
CA ALA A 421 3.17 -3.67 -18.21
C ALA A 421 2.72 -5.01 -17.57
N GLY A 422 1.41 -5.22 -17.46
CA GLY A 422 0.80 -6.48 -17.07
C GLY A 422 0.84 -6.79 -15.57
N PRO A 423 0.37 -7.99 -15.18
CA PRO A 423 0.06 -8.34 -13.79
C PRO A 423 1.30 -8.62 -12.93
N ASP A 424 2.49 -8.72 -13.51
CA ASP A 424 3.74 -8.97 -12.81
C ASP A 424 4.50 -7.69 -12.45
N ALA A 425 4.13 -6.56 -13.05
CA ALA A 425 4.71 -5.27 -12.75
C ALA A 425 4.30 -4.78 -11.35
N LEU A 426 5.16 -3.99 -10.74
CA LEU A 426 4.84 -3.28 -9.51
C LEU A 426 4.42 -1.85 -9.86
N TYR A 427 3.24 -1.48 -9.39
CA TYR A 427 2.68 -0.15 -9.56
C TYR A 427 2.72 0.59 -8.23
N VAL A 428 3.43 1.71 -8.21
CA VAL A 428 3.65 2.53 -7.02
C VAL A 428 3.05 3.90 -7.26
N ALA A 429 1.95 4.21 -6.61
CA ALA A 429 1.27 5.48 -6.84
C ALA A 429 1.58 6.53 -5.77
N GLY A 430 1.77 7.77 -6.24
CA GLY A 430 1.65 8.96 -5.41
C GLY A 430 0.21 9.22 -5.01
N VAL A 431 -0.07 10.39 -4.43
CA VAL A 431 -1.41 10.68 -3.88
C VAL A 431 -2.11 11.77 -4.68
N GLY A 432 -3.30 11.45 -5.17
CA GLY A 432 -4.13 12.35 -5.97
C GLY A 432 -5.08 11.60 -6.91
N GLN A 433 -5.54 12.27 -7.96
CA GLN A 433 -6.43 11.66 -8.96
C GLN A 433 -5.75 10.45 -9.65
N HIS A 434 -4.47 10.57 -10.00
CA HIS A 434 -3.68 9.50 -10.60
C HIS A 434 -3.65 8.21 -9.75
N GLN A 435 -3.63 8.34 -8.41
CA GLN A 435 -3.73 7.20 -7.50
C GLN A 435 -5.08 6.48 -7.65
N MET A 436 -6.16 7.25 -7.69
CA MET A 436 -7.50 6.67 -7.80
C MET A 436 -7.71 6.03 -9.16
N TRP A 437 -7.32 6.68 -10.25
CA TRP A 437 -7.37 6.08 -11.59
C TRP A 437 -6.52 4.82 -11.70
N ALA A 438 -5.31 4.81 -11.10
CA ALA A 438 -4.49 3.61 -11.07
C ALA A 438 -5.15 2.47 -10.27
N ALA A 439 -5.80 2.78 -9.15
CA ALA A 439 -6.57 1.79 -8.39
C ALA A 439 -7.82 1.28 -9.12
N GLN A 440 -8.40 2.08 -10.03
CA GLN A 440 -9.60 1.76 -10.78
C GLN A 440 -9.31 1.00 -12.08
N PHE A 441 -8.35 1.46 -12.89
CA PHE A 441 -8.18 1.04 -14.28
C PHE A 441 -6.99 0.08 -14.52
N ILE A 442 -6.15 -0.17 -13.51
CA ILE A 442 -5.16 -1.25 -13.58
C ILE A 442 -5.73 -2.51 -12.93
N SER A 443 -5.59 -3.65 -13.62
CA SER A 443 -5.99 -4.96 -13.10
C SER A 443 -4.90 -5.55 -12.21
N TYR A 444 -5.24 -5.85 -10.95
CA TYR A 444 -4.33 -6.41 -9.96
C TYR A 444 -4.63 -7.88 -9.71
N GLU A 445 -3.79 -8.75 -10.26
CA GLU A 445 -3.97 -10.20 -10.18
C GLU A 445 -3.15 -10.85 -9.06
N LYS A 446 -2.17 -10.13 -8.51
CA LYS A 446 -1.19 -10.67 -7.56
C LYS A 446 -1.01 -9.76 -6.34
N PRO A 447 -0.80 -10.33 -5.15
CA PRO A 447 -0.49 -9.52 -3.97
C PRO A 447 0.86 -8.83 -4.10
N ARG A 448 1.00 -7.69 -3.43
CA ARG A 448 2.24 -6.87 -3.37
C ARG A 448 2.68 -6.30 -4.72
N THR A 449 1.77 -6.15 -5.67
CA THR A 449 2.00 -5.45 -6.95
C THR A 449 1.48 -4.01 -6.93
N TRP A 450 0.66 -3.66 -5.96
CA TRP A 450 0.12 -2.32 -5.73
C TRP A 450 0.68 -1.72 -4.44
N LEU A 451 1.40 -0.62 -4.55
CA LEU A 451 2.00 0.11 -3.45
C LEU A 451 1.51 1.56 -3.47
N ASN A 452 1.03 2.04 -2.34
CA ASN A 452 0.55 3.43 -2.23
C ASN A 452 0.53 3.87 -0.77
N SER A 453 0.38 5.18 -0.54
CA SER A 453 0.09 5.77 0.76
C SER A 453 -1.42 5.90 0.90
N GLY A 454 -2.06 4.87 1.46
CA GLY A 454 -3.53 4.81 1.55
C GLY A 454 -4.10 5.41 2.83
N GLY A 455 -3.38 5.32 3.94
CA GLY A 455 -3.83 5.79 5.24
C GLY A 455 -3.51 7.24 5.53
N LEU A 456 -2.27 7.66 5.33
CA LEU A 456 -1.86 9.05 5.55
C LEU A 456 -2.10 9.94 4.32
N GLY A 457 -2.00 9.38 3.13
CA GLY A 457 -2.18 10.12 1.88
C GLY A 457 -1.01 11.05 1.57
N THR A 458 0.21 10.52 1.64
CA THR A 458 1.43 11.31 1.51
C THR A 458 1.79 11.58 0.06
N MET A 459 1.65 12.82 -0.39
CA MET A 459 2.21 13.29 -1.66
C MET A 459 3.75 13.16 -1.63
N GLY A 460 4.36 12.70 -2.74
CA GLY A 460 5.78 12.44 -2.83
C GLY A 460 6.19 11.00 -2.45
N TYR A 461 5.23 10.11 -2.21
CA TYR A 461 5.50 8.70 -1.90
C TYR A 461 6.07 7.92 -3.08
N ALA A 462 5.58 8.15 -4.32
CA ALA A 462 5.77 7.24 -5.45
C ALA A 462 7.24 6.97 -5.80
N ILE A 463 8.03 8.00 -6.07
CA ILE A 463 9.41 7.86 -6.58
C ILE A 463 10.32 7.11 -5.60
N PRO A 464 10.47 7.55 -4.33
CA PRO A 464 11.34 6.86 -3.40
C PRO A 464 10.81 5.46 -3.05
N ALA A 465 9.50 5.25 -2.95
CA ALA A 465 8.94 3.92 -2.71
C ALA A 465 9.16 2.99 -3.91
N ALA A 466 9.07 3.48 -5.15
CA ALA A 466 9.39 2.71 -6.36
C ALA A 466 10.89 2.34 -6.39
N MET A 467 11.78 3.26 -5.99
CA MET A 467 13.20 2.96 -5.81
C MET A 467 13.40 1.80 -4.83
N GLY A 468 12.77 1.87 -3.66
CA GLY A 468 12.83 0.81 -2.66
C GLY A 468 12.27 -0.53 -3.15
N ALA A 469 11.13 -0.49 -3.84
CA ALA A 469 10.48 -1.67 -4.43
C ALA A 469 11.35 -2.32 -5.52
N LYS A 470 11.99 -1.52 -6.40
CA LYS A 470 12.90 -2.01 -7.44
C LYS A 470 14.16 -2.64 -6.85
N MET A 471 14.69 -2.09 -5.78
CA MET A 471 15.82 -2.70 -5.06
C MET A 471 15.45 -4.00 -4.35
N ALA A 472 14.21 -4.08 -3.86
CA ALA A 472 13.65 -5.28 -3.24
C ALA A 472 13.38 -6.41 -4.25
N ARG A 473 12.99 -6.06 -5.46
CA ARG A 473 12.65 -6.97 -6.56
C ARG A 473 13.34 -6.52 -7.85
N PRO A 474 14.65 -6.75 -7.97
CA PRO A 474 15.46 -6.21 -9.07
C PRO A 474 15.03 -6.70 -10.46
N ASP A 475 14.42 -7.87 -10.57
CA ASP A 475 13.95 -8.43 -11.84
C ASP A 475 12.55 -7.90 -12.24
N ALA A 476 11.80 -7.28 -11.31
CA ALA A 476 10.46 -6.78 -11.60
C ALA A 476 10.50 -5.47 -12.40
N GLU A 477 9.55 -5.29 -13.29
CA GLU A 477 9.24 -3.99 -13.88
C GLU A 477 8.53 -3.14 -12.82
N VAL A 478 9.00 -1.91 -12.55
CA VAL A 478 8.46 -1.02 -11.51
C VAL A 478 8.08 0.31 -12.11
N TRP A 479 6.80 0.67 -11.96
CA TRP A 479 6.22 1.92 -12.40
C TRP A 479 5.84 2.80 -11.21
N ALA A 480 6.39 3.99 -11.15
CA ALA A 480 5.88 5.07 -10.31
C ALA A 480 4.82 5.84 -11.11
N ILE A 481 3.59 5.88 -10.60
CA ILE A 481 2.48 6.65 -11.19
C ILE A 481 2.28 7.88 -10.32
N ASP A 482 2.61 9.04 -10.85
CA ASP A 482 2.64 10.27 -10.05
C ASP A 482 1.96 11.45 -10.77
N GLY A 483 1.45 12.41 -10.01
CA GLY A 483 0.95 13.67 -10.53
C GLY A 483 2.05 14.73 -10.48
N ASP A 484 1.95 15.76 -11.33
CA ASP A 484 2.94 16.82 -11.41
C ASP A 484 3.19 17.57 -10.08
N GLY A 485 2.15 17.78 -9.28
CA GLY A 485 2.29 18.36 -7.94
C GLY A 485 2.93 17.41 -6.93
N CYS A 486 2.58 16.14 -6.99
CA CYS A 486 3.12 15.09 -6.10
C CYS A 486 4.59 14.80 -6.44
N PHE A 487 4.91 14.65 -7.72
CA PHE A 487 6.25 14.42 -8.26
C PHE A 487 7.27 15.45 -7.79
N GLN A 488 6.88 16.73 -7.76
CA GLN A 488 7.79 17.81 -7.37
C GLN A 488 8.27 17.73 -5.91
N MET A 489 7.64 16.93 -5.07
CA MET A 489 8.02 16.83 -3.64
C MET A 489 9.24 15.94 -3.42
N THR A 490 9.49 14.94 -4.29
CA THR A 490 10.56 13.94 -4.09
C THR A 490 11.31 13.57 -5.38
N ASN A 491 11.15 14.32 -6.45
CA ASN A 491 11.82 14.04 -7.74
C ASN A 491 13.34 14.00 -7.67
N GLN A 492 13.96 14.62 -6.66
CA GLN A 492 15.41 14.55 -6.44
C GLN A 492 15.93 13.11 -6.26
N GLU A 493 15.08 12.17 -5.84
CA GLU A 493 15.48 10.76 -5.71
C GLU A 493 15.65 10.06 -7.07
N LEU A 494 15.24 10.69 -8.17
CA LEU A 494 15.60 10.25 -9.53
C LEU A 494 17.11 10.32 -9.76
N ALA A 495 17.79 11.33 -9.21
CA ALA A 495 19.25 11.38 -9.23
C ALA A 495 19.88 10.20 -8.46
N THR A 496 19.27 9.83 -7.32
CA THR A 496 19.67 8.62 -6.58
C THR A 496 19.49 7.38 -7.44
N CYS A 497 18.32 7.21 -8.06
CA CYS A 497 18.05 6.08 -8.94
C CYS A 497 19.01 5.99 -10.12
N ALA A 498 19.34 7.13 -10.75
CA ALA A 498 20.27 7.18 -11.88
C ALA A 498 21.70 6.78 -11.47
N ILE A 499 22.19 7.30 -10.34
CA ILE A 499 23.54 7.02 -9.83
C ILE A 499 23.66 5.57 -9.34
N GLU A 500 22.62 5.05 -8.67
CA GLU A 500 22.60 3.70 -8.11
C GLU A 500 22.24 2.61 -9.14
N GLY A 501 21.94 3.01 -10.38
CA GLY A 501 21.52 2.07 -11.43
C GLY A 501 20.20 1.37 -11.12
N VAL A 502 19.20 2.11 -10.62
CA VAL A 502 17.87 1.61 -10.26
C VAL A 502 16.86 2.04 -11.32
N PRO A 503 16.59 1.22 -12.35
CA PRO A 503 15.82 1.60 -13.53
C PRO A 503 14.29 1.53 -13.25
N ILE A 504 13.80 2.46 -12.45
CA ILE A 504 12.34 2.66 -12.31
C ILE A 504 11.79 3.41 -13.53
N LYS A 505 10.51 3.26 -13.80
CA LYS A 505 9.78 3.99 -14.82
C LYS A 505 8.75 4.88 -14.15
N VAL A 506 8.63 6.12 -14.60
CA VAL A 506 7.70 7.10 -14.03
C VAL A 506 6.68 7.47 -15.10
N ALA A 507 5.41 7.20 -14.84
CA ALA A 507 4.28 7.75 -15.58
C ALA A 507 3.83 9.01 -14.84
N LEU A 508 4.25 10.17 -15.33
CA LEU A 508 3.89 11.47 -14.78
C LEU A 508 2.59 11.94 -15.43
N ILE A 509 1.50 11.90 -14.67
CA ILE A 509 0.17 12.34 -15.10
C ILE A 509 0.07 13.84 -14.83
N ASN A 510 0.44 14.63 -15.86
CA ASN A 510 0.61 16.06 -15.76
C ASN A 510 -0.63 16.81 -16.26
N ASN A 511 -1.45 17.27 -15.35
CA ASN A 511 -2.62 18.11 -15.65
C ASN A 511 -2.41 19.59 -15.27
N GLY A 512 -1.22 19.98 -14.85
CA GLY A 512 -0.87 21.36 -14.44
C GLY A 512 -1.56 21.79 -13.13
N ASN A 513 -2.14 20.86 -12.36
CA ASN A 513 -2.97 21.19 -11.21
C ASN A 513 -2.78 20.22 -10.03
N LEU A 514 -3.11 20.68 -8.82
CA LEU A 514 -3.42 19.82 -7.69
C LEU A 514 -4.83 19.21 -7.93
N GLY A 515 -4.91 18.24 -8.85
CA GLY A 515 -6.14 17.83 -9.52
C GLY A 515 -7.25 17.35 -8.58
N MET A 516 -6.95 16.57 -7.52
CA MET A 516 -7.96 16.11 -6.57
C MET A 516 -8.56 17.28 -5.77
N VAL A 517 -7.73 18.24 -5.35
CA VAL A 517 -8.20 19.45 -4.62
C VAL A 517 -9.00 20.33 -5.57
N ARG A 518 -8.55 20.49 -6.81
CA ARG A 518 -9.29 21.22 -7.85
C ARG A 518 -10.67 20.58 -8.11
N GLN A 519 -10.77 19.25 -8.20
CA GLN A 519 -12.04 18.55 -8.34
C GLN A 519 -13.00 18.89 -7.18
N TRP A 520 -12.51 18.96 -5.95
CA TRP A 520 -13.34 19.34 -4.81
C TRP A 520 -13.77 20.81 -4.86
N GLN A 521 -12.90 21.69 -5.35
CA GLN A 521 -13.30 23.09 -5.59
C GLN A 521 -14.38 23.20 -6.67
N THR A 522 -14.29 22.38 -7.72
CA THR A 522 -15.33 22.29 -8.75
C THR A 522 -16.67 21.84 -8.16
N LEU A 523 -16.66 20.78 -7.35
CA LEU A 523 -17.90 20.16 -6.87
C LEU A 523 -18.53 20.86 -5.67
N PHE A 524 -17.72 21.41 -4.76
CA PHE A 524 -18.21 21.90 -3.46
C PHE A 524 -18.00 23.38 -3.21
N TYR A 525 -17.18 24.06 -4.04
CA TYR A 525 -16.83 25.48 -3.83
C TYR A 525 -17.16 26.36 -5.05
N GLN A 526 -18.15 25.95 -5.88
CA GLN A 526 -18.65 26.75 -7.01
C GLN A 526 -17.54 27.16 -8.01
N GLU A 527 -16.61 26.24 -8.27
CA GLU A 527 -15.48 26.45 -9.18
C GLU A 527 -14.55 27.61 -8.77
N ARG A 528 -14.54 27.95 -7.47
CA ARG A 528 -13.63 28.96 -6.92
C ARG A 528 -12.25 28.35 -6.70
N TYR A 529 -11.48 28.30 -7.77
CA TYR A 529 -10.14 27.72 -7.77
C TYR A 529 -9.15 28.64 -7.02
N SER A 530 -8.63 28.16 -5.89
CA SER A 530 -7.67 28.88 -5.08
C SER A 530 -6.44 28.03 -4.84
N GLN A 531 -5.29 28.47 -5.38
CA GLN A 531 -3.98 27.86 -5.18
C GLN A 531 -3.88 26.38 -5.60
N THR A 532 -4.65 25.94 -6.58
CA THR A 532 -4.63 24.58 -7.12
C THR A 532 -4.06 24.49 -8.52
N ASP A 533 -4.04 25.59 -9.26
CA ASP A 533 -3.38 25.70 -10.56
C ASP A 533 -1.89 25.96 -10.37
N LEU A 534 -1.04 25.06 -10.82
CA LEU A 534 0.42 25.16 -10.70
C LEU A 534 1.06 26.13 -11.72
N ALA A 535 0.26 26.66 -12.66
CA ALA A 535 0.70 27.56 -13.72
C ALA A 535 0.12 28.98 -13.61
N THR A 536 -0.77 29.29 -12.65
CA THR A 536 -1.64 30.48 -12.58
C THR A 536 -0.96 31.83 -12.83
N HIS A 537 0.28 32.01 -12.40
CA HIS A 537 0.92 33.34 -12.43
C HIS A 537 1.99 33.52 -13.50
N SER A 538 2.37 32.47 -14.20
CA SER A 538 3.55 32.57 -15.08
C SER A 538 3.45 31.86 -16.41
N HIS A 539 2.48 30.96 -16.62
CA HIS A 539 2.48 29.98 -17.72
C HIS A 539 3.81 29.21 -17.86
N ARG A 540 4.60 29.17 -16.76
CA ARG A 540 5.92 28.53 -16.70
C ARG A 540 5.84 27.37 -15.71
N ILE A 541 5.21 26.28 -16.14
CA ILE A 541 5.37 24.99 -15.45
C ILE A 541 6.78 24.44 -15.71
N PRO A 542 7.35 23.67 -14.79
CA PRO A 542 8.59 22.97 -15.04
C PRO A 542 8.51 22.12 -16.31
N ASP A 543 9.57 22.14 -17.12
CA ASP A 543 9.74 21.18 -18.20
C ASP A 543 10.25 19.88 -17.59
N PHE A 544 9.36 18.93 -17.35
CA PHE A 544 9.69 17.68 -16.65
C PHE A 544 10.60 16.77 -17.46
N VAL A 545 10.59 16.86 -18.79
CA VAL A 545 11.55 16.14 -19.66
C VAL A 545 12.97 16.63 -19.39
N LYS A 546 13.19 17.94 -19.44
CA LYS A 546 14.51 18.52 -19.14
C LYS A 546 14.94 18.29 -17.70
N LEU A 547 13.99 18.32 -16.76
CA LEU A 547 14.28 18.02 -15.35
C LEU A 547 14.74 16.56 -15.19
N ALA A 548 14.05 15.62 -15.83
CA ALA A 548 14.44 14.21 -15.82
C ALA A 548 15.85 13.99 -16.40
N GLU A 549 16.13 14.61 -17.55
CA GLU A 549 17.45 14.55 -18.18
C GLU A 549 18.54 15.16 -17.29
N ALA A 550 18.27 16.30 -16.64
CA ALA A 550 19.20 16.94 -15.70
C ALA A 550 19.49 16.06 -14.47
N LEU A 551 18.57 15.19 -14.06
CA LEU A 551 18.73 14.23 -12.99
C LEU A 551 19.35 12.89 -13.45
N GLY A 552 19.75 12.77 -14.73
CA GLY A 552 20.40 11.58 -15.28
C GLY A 552 19.43 10.49 -15.78
N CYS A 553 18.16 10.83 -15.94
CA CYS A 553 17.11 9.94 -16.44
C CYS A 553 16.93 10.13 -17.96
N VAL A 554 16.15 9.25 -18.59
CA VAL A 554 15.57 9.50 -19.90
C VAL A 554 14.24 10.23 -19.72
N GLY A 555 14.06 11.37 -20.42
CA GLY A 555 12.82 12.12 -20.44
C GLY A 555 12.07 11.87 -21.75
N LEU A 556 10.79 11.53 -21.67
CA LEU A 556 9.88 11.34 -22.79
C LEU A 556 8.65 12.23 -22.57
N ARG A 557 7.95 12.59 -23.65
CA ARG A 557 6.68 13.33 -23.57
C ARG A 557 5.64 12.68 -24.46
N CYS A 558 4.41 12.65 -23.98
CA CYS A 558 3.26 12.18 -24.72
C CYS A 558 2.08 13.15 -24.53
N GLU A 559 1.50 13.61 -25.62
CA GLU A 559 0.39 14.57 -25.64
C GLU A 559 -0.84 14.06 -26.39
N ARG A 560 -0.71 12.91 -27.08
CA ARG A 560 -1.77 12.37 -27.93
C ARG A 560 -2.01 10.90 -27.65
N GLU A 561 -3.28 10.50 -27.77
CA GLU A 561 -3.73 9.15 -27.46
C GLU A 561 -3.05 8.08 -28.33
N GLU A 562 -2.85 8.38 -29.63
CA GLU A 562 -2.20 7.48 -30.58
C GLU A 562 -0.72 7.18 -30.27
N ASP A 563 -0.04 8.04 -29.51
CA ASP A 563 1.38 7.88 -29.16
C ASP A 563 1.59 7.12 -27.82
N VAL A 564 0.54 6.93 -27.01
CA VAL A 564 0.65 6.39 -25.64
C VAL A 564 1.31 5.02 -25.62
N GLU A 565 0.86 4.11 -26.48
CA GLU A 565 1.40 2.74 -26.52
C GLU A 565 2.89 2.72 -26.91
N ASP A 566 3.27 3.47 -27.93
CA ASP A 566 4.64 3.53 -28.42
C ASP A 566 5.59 4.11 -27.37
N VAL A 567 5.19 5.20 -26.67
CA VAL A 567 6.00 5.83 -25.64
C VAL A 567 6.16 4.93 -24.42
N ILE A 568 5.11 4.23 -23.98
CA ILE A 568 5.21 3.24 -22.90
C ILE A 568 6.17 2.11 -23.29
N ASN A 569 6.05 1.56 -24.49
CA ASN A 569 6.93 0.49 -24.96
C ASN A 569 8.39 0.98 -25.11
N GLN A 570 8.61 2.22 -25.53
CA GLN A 570 9.94 2.83 -25.54
C GLN A 570 10.54 2.90 -24.13
N ALA A 571 9.77 3.34 -23.13
CA ALA A 571 10.23 3.38 -21.74
C ALA A 571 10.51 1.98 -21.18
N ARG A 572 9.71 0.98 -21.53
CA ARG A 572 9.91 -0.43 -21.11
C ARG A 572 11.19 -1.04 -21.67
N ALA A 573 11.60 -0.63 -22.86
CA ALA A 573 12.84 -1.10 -23.49
C ALA A 573 14.11 -0.57 -22.78
N ILE A 574 14.02 0.52 -22.02
CA ILE A 574 15.16 1.15 -21.32
C ILE A 574 15.26 0.56 -19.91
N ASN A 575 16.30 -0.21 -19.62
CA ASN A 575 16.49 -0.91 -18.34
C ASN A 575 17.85 -0.67 -17.67
N ASP A 576 18.62 0.32 -18.15
CA ASP A 576 19.91 0.71 -17.59
C ASP A 576 19.84 1.96 -16.69
N ARG A 577 18.75 2.72 -16.75
CA ARG A 577 18.52 3.95 -15.98
C ARG A 577 17.02 4.26 -15.82
N PRO A 578 16.66 5.22 -14.93
CA PRO A 578 15.27 5.64 -14.81
C PRO A 578 14.75 6.33 -16.07
N VAL A 579 13.44 6.20 -16.30
CA VAL A 579 12.72 6.88 -17.39
C VAL A 579 11.56 7.67 -16.79
N VAL A 580 11.33 8.88 -17.25
CA VAL A 580 10.15 9.69 -16.92
C VAL A 580 9.40 9.98 -18.22
N ILE A 581 8.13 9.60 -18.25
CA ILE A 581 7.21 9.97 -19.32
C ILE A 581 6.30 11.08 -18.80
N ASP A 582 6.40 12.26 -19.38
CA ASP A 582 5.52 13.40 -19.10
C ASP A 582 4.27 13.30 -19.98
N PHE A 583 3.19 12.71 -19.43
CA PHE A 583 1.88 12.61 -20.09
C PHE A 583 1.10 13.90 -19.83
N ILE A 584 0.94 14.73 -20.84
CA ILE A 584 0.14 15.97 -20.76
C ILE A 584 -1.33 15.62 -20.92
N VAL A 585 -2.07 15.66 -19.83
CA VAL A 585 -3.45 15.22 -19.77
C VAL A 585 -4.43 16.36 -19.52
N GLY A 586 -5.72 16.11 -19.74
CA GLY A 586 -6.78 17.08 -19.52
C GLY A 586 -6.84 17.62 -18.09
N ALA A 587 -6.90 18.94 -17.95
CA ALA A 587 -6.91 19.61 -16.65
C ALA A 587 -8.22 19.43 -15.87
N ASP A 588 -9.33 19.19 -16.56
CA ASP A 588 -10.67 19.10 -15.98
C ASP A 588 -11.19 17.67 -15.81
N ALA A 589 -10.32 16.67 -16.05
CA ALA A 589 -10.63 15.28 -15.79
C ALA A 589 -10.95 15.04 -14.29
N GLN A 590 -12.02 14.30 -14.03
CA GLN A 590 -12.53 14.03 -12.68
C GLN A 590 -12.58 12.54 -12.40
N VAL A 591 -12.30 12.17 -11.17
CA VAL A 591 -12.40 10.76 -10.73
C VAL A 591 -13.85 10.44 -10.42
N TRP A 592 -14.40 9.48 -11.14
CA TRP A 592 -15.72 8.89 -10.92
C TRP A 592 -15.61 7.36 -10.85
N PRO A 593 -16.51 6.65 -10.14
CA PRO A 593 -17.56 7.13 -9.24
C PRO A 593 -17.05 7.89 -8.03
N MET A 594 -17.96 8.54 -7.28
CA MET A 594 -17.59 9.28 -6.08
C MET A 594 -18.69 9.23 -5.00
N VAL A 595 -18.27 8.90 -3.77
CA VAL A 595 -19.00 9.17 -2.52
C VAL A 595 -18.34 10.38 -1.88
N ALA A 596 -19.06 11.48 -1.71
CA ALA A 596 -18.50 12.68 -1.08
C ALA A 596 -18.14 12.43 0.39
N ALA A 597 -17.07 13.05 0.87
CA ALA A 597 -16.63 12.87 2.25
C ALA A 597 -17.75 13.22 3.26
N GLY A 598 -18.02 12.29 4.20
CA GLY A 598 -19.04 12.48 5.23
C GLY A 598 -20.49 12.27 4.78
N THR A 599 -20.72 11.87 3.51
CA THR A 599 -22.05 11.46 3.02
C THR A 599 -22.25 9.95 3.11
N SER A 600 -23.51 9.51 2.95
CA SER A 600 -23.83 8.09 2.89
C SER A 600 -23.30 7.45 1.61
N ASN A 601 -22.97 6.17 1.67
CA ASN A 601 -22.67 5.36 0.49
C ASN A 601 -23.87 5.28 -0.48
N ASP A 602 -25.09 5.47 0.01
CA ASP A 602 -26.30 5.57 -0.83
C ASP A 602 -26.29 6.82 -1.73
N GLU A 603 -25.45 7.81 -1.41
CA GLU A 603 -25.31 9.03 -2.18
C GLU A 603 -24.20 8.97 -3.25
N ILE A 604 -23.68 7.77 -3.53
CA ILE A 604 -22.66 7.60 -4.57
C ILE A 604 -23.16 8.18 -5.91
N GLN A 605 -22.25 8.84 -6.60
CA GLN A 605 -22.48 9.28 -7.97
C GLN A 605 -21.62 8.44 -8.92
N ALA A 606 -22.23 7.81 -9.91
CA ALA A 606 -21.51 7.07 -10.94
C ALA A 606 -20.78 8.02 -11.91
N ALA A 607 -21.37 9.21 -12.15
CA ALA A 607 -20.78 10.33 -12.86
C ALA A 607 -21.43 11.62 -12.33
N ARG A 608 -20.99 12.80 -12.79
CA ARG A 608 -21.56 14.09 -12.35
C ARG A 608 -23.07 14.13 -12.57
N GLY A 609 -23.82 14.17 -11.47
CA GLY A 609 -25.28 14.22 -11.47
C GLY A 609 -26.00 12.90 -11.77
N ILE A 610 -25.26 11.79 -11.92
CA ILE A 610 -25.84 10.46 -12.13
C ILE A 610 -25.74 9.68 -10.82
N ARG A 611 -26.87 9.49 -10.13
CA ARG A 611 -26.97 8.69 -8.92
C ARG A 611 -27.52 7.31 -9.23
N PRO A 612 -26.82 6.23 -8.86
CA PRO A 612 -27.35 4.88 -8.91
C PRO A 612 -28.58 4.72 -8.00
N LEU A 613 -29.57 3.99 -8.48
CA LEU A 613 -30.70 3.54 -7.67
C LEU A 613 -30.36 2.14 -7.14
N PHE A 614 -30.27 2.00 -5.84
CA PHE A 614 -29.91 0.73 -5.18
C PHE A 614 -31.12 -0.09 -4.75
N ASP A 615 -32.31 0.50 -4.72
CA ASP A 615 -33.54 -0.18 -4.33
C ASP A 615 -34.59 0.00 -5.42
N ASP A 616 -35.43 -1.01 -5.61
CA ASP A 616 -36.68 -0.87 -6.37
C ASP A 616 -37.60 0.10 -5.61
N GLU A 617 -37.50 1.40 -5.85
CA GLU A 617 -38.49 2.38 -5.40
C GLU A 617 -39.87 2.17 -6.06
N SER A 618 -40.03 1.11 -6.85
CA SER A 618 -41.29 0.77 -7.54
C SER A 618 -42.38 0.18 -6.65
N GLU A 619 -42.12 -0.20 -5.39
CA GLU A 619 -43.13 -0.74 -4.49
C GLU A 619 -43.72 0.28 -3.48
N GLY A 620 -43.39 1.56 -3.57
CA GLY A 620 -43.76 2.59 -2.57
C GLY A 620 -44.87 3.57 -2.96
N HIS A 621 -45.48 3.48 -4.14
CA HIS A 621 -46.60 4.35 -4.55
C HIS A 621 -47.72 3.52 -5.21
N ALA A 622 -48.47 2.80 -4.38
CA ALA A 622 -49.81 2.32 -4.73
C ALA A 622 -50.78 2.70 -3.60
#